data_aeab795fce2a340283f9b9552a334baa
#
_entry.id   aeab795fce2a340283f9b9552a334baa
#
_cell.length_a   1.000
_cell.length_b   1.000
_cell.length_c   1.000
_cell.angle_alpha   90.00
_cell.angle_beta   90.00
_cell.angle_gamma   90.00
#
_symmetry.space_group_name_H-M   'P 1'
#
loop_
_entity.id
_entity.type
_entity.pdbx_description
1 polymer ?
#
loop_
_entity_poly.entity_id
_entity_poly.type
_entity_poly.pdbx_seq_one_letter_code
_entity_poly.pdbx_strand_id
1 'polypeptide(L)'
;MQLVHIGMKVMINTETVYAPSFLVIPNQNKFTKEMTKEDILRIENDFAEAALRAKKAGFDGVEIHGAHFYLVSEFLSPLFNKRTDEYGGNDENRARFLIEIIQKIREKVGKDYIVGVKINSEDGDKDGITEEGFIKTCQMAEAAGIDYIQISGMKWMRKKSKNLIYAEIGTKLADKIKVPVIVTAGARNVDELNEILNKSNIQYFGIVRPLICEPNIVKRWKHGDTKKSKCKSCNACLFTTLGECIFNQKKCDIGTAESAPFQSIEMGEYKVTYLPDGEGYTIPSLSYHGSTEEDWKNLKQYLNIEGKSLMSIGSFLIEYKNEKILFDLGIGNIHYSQPEGYGDGGELLDNLKKAGLDRKDITKVIFSHFDPDHIGWTSIEENGKRVLTFPNAEYYSSKSEWDFWKDNIDHPLAIDQKGFREPLEGKIKFLKDGEEIIPNLFVKFEFGHTPGLINLILNADGKRMWFMSDMVHSDLQFENPEWCFFTDNNEERAIKTRKNAFDDLSQPNTIIANSHFIEEAFGYLKKEGEGKYKFERYTK
;
A
#
# COMPACT_ATOMS: atom_id res chain seq x y z
N MET A 1 27.77 6.32 -13.05
CA MET A 1 26.80 5.37 -13.63
C MET A 1 26.30 4.43 -12.54
N GLN A 2 24.97 4.08 -12.48
CA GLN A 2 24.49 3.09 -11.52
C GLN A 2 24.43 1.69 -12.18
N LEU A 3 25.00 0.68 -11.50
CA LEU A 3 25.04 -0.71 -11.92
C LEU A 3 23.99 -1.52 -11.17
N VAL A 4 23.19 -2.30 -11.88
CA VAL A 4 22.08 -3.07 -11.28
C VAL A 4 21.93 -4.44 -11.94
N HIS A 5 21.57 -5.42 -11.13
CA HIS A 5 21.00 -6.69 -11.57
C HIS A 5 19.61 -6.82 -10.94
N ILE A 6 18.58 -6.98 -11.77
CA ILE A 6 17.18 -6.81 -11.37
C ILE A 6 16.64 -7.93 -10.46
N GLY A 7 17.34 -9.07 -10.36
CA GLY A 7 16.92 -10.17 -9.47
C GLY A 7 15.52 -10.68 -9.80
N MET A 8 14.70 -10.86 -8.76
CA MET A 8 13.31 -11.33 -8.90
C MET A 8 12.38 -10.34 -9.62
N LYS A 9 12.75 -9.07 -9.74
CA LYS A 9 11.93 -8.04 -10.41
C LYS A 9 12.01 -8.07 -11.93
N VAL A 10 12.33 -9.22 -12.51
CA VAL A 10 12.35 -9.41 -13.95
C VAL A 10 10.96 -9.19 -14.54
N MET A 11 10.83 -8.15 -15.36
CA MET A 11 9.60 -7.81 -16.09
C MET A 11 9.52 -8.48 -17.47
N ILE A 12 10.55 -9.23 -17.85
CA ILE A 12 10.65 -9.90 -19.17
C ILE A 12 10.41 -11.40 -18.98
N ASN A 13 9.80 -12.03 -19.95
CA ASN A 13 9.56 -13.48 -19.93
C ASN A 13 10.89 -14.24 -20.12
N THR A 14 11.65 -14.41 -19.04
CA THR A 14 12.90 -15.18 -19.02
C THR A 14 12.64 -16.59 -18.50
N GLU A 15 13.36 -17.58 -19.03
CA GLU A 15 13.26 -18.96 -18.57
C GLU A 15 13.78 -19.16 -17.14
N THR A 16 14.73 -18.32 -16.72
CA THR A 16 15.37 -18.44 -15.40
C THR A 16 15.47 -17.09 -14.71
N VAL A 17 14.96 -17.01 -13.49
CA VAL A 17 15.03 -15.84 -12.60
C VAL A 17 15.95 -16.17 -11.44
N TYR A 18 17.11 -15.55 -11.39
CA TYR A 18 18.11 -15.75 -10.33
C TYR A 18 17.74 -14.96 -9.07
N ALA A 19 17.90 -15.60 -7.91
CA ALA A 19 17.75 -15.00 -6.57
C ALA A 19 18.69 -15.67 -5.56
N PRO A 20 18.90 -15.09 -4.38
CA PRO A 20 19.71 -15.73 -3.34
C PRO A 20 19.12 -17.07 -2.89
N SER A 21 17.81 -17.26 -2.94
CA SER A 21 17.13 -18.49 -2.52
C SER A 21 16.01 -18.87 -3.46
N PHE A 22 15.55 -20.11 -3.37
CA PHE A 22 14.36 -20.56 -4.06
C PHE A 22 13.12 -19.93 -3.43
N LEU A 23 12.42 -19.09 -4.18
CA LEU A 23 11.23 -18.37 -3.75
C LEU A 23 10.15 -18.46 -4.84
N VAL A 24 8.91 -18.42 -4.41
CA VAL A 24 7.77 -18.21 -5.31
C VAL A 24 7.76 -16.74 -5.73
N ILE A 25 7.73 -16.48 -7.04
CA ILE A 25 7.53 -15.11 -7.54
C ILE A 25 6.03 -14.84 -7.47
N PRO A 26 5.59 -13.91 -6.62
CA PRO A 26 4.16 -13.63 -6.49
C PRO A 26 3.53 -13.35 -7.86
N ASN A 27 2.37 -13.97 -8.11
CA ASN A 27 1.51 -13.76 -9.30
C ASN A 27 2.09 -14.12 -10.68
N GLN A 28 3.19 -14.85 -10.76
CA GLN A 28 3.76 -15.24 -12.05
C GLN A 28 3.75 -16.75 -12.31
N ASN A 29 3.24 -17.58 -11.40
CA ASN A 29 3.40 -19.04 -11.43
C ASN A 29 4.84 -19.46 -11.77
N LYS A 30 5.81 -18.68 -11.33
CA LYS A 30 7.23 -18.86 -11.56
C LYS A 30 7.97 -18.95 -10.24
N PHE A 31 9.08 -19.66 -10.30
CA PHE A 31 9.98 -19.79 -9.16
C PHE A 31 11.32 -19.16 -9.49
N THR A 32 11.99 -18.63 -8.49
CA THR A 32 13.38 -18.24 -8.63
C THR A 32 14.26 -19.49 -8.67
N LYS A 33 15.38 -19.38 -9.34
CA LYS A 33 16.49 -20.33 -9.22
C LYS A 33 17.45 -19.80 -8.16
N GLU A 34 17.67 -20.58 -7.10
CA GLU A 34 18.73 -20.27 -6.14
C GLU A 34 20.09 -20.28 -6.86
N MET A 35 20.83 -19.19 -6.68
CA MET A 35 22.14 -19.03 -7.30
C MET A 35 23.15 -20.02 -6.72
N THR A 36 23.87 -20.73 -7.59
CA THR A 36 25.04 -21.49 -7.20
C THR A 36 26.21 -20.54 -6.91
N LYS A 37 27.30 -21.06 -6.32
CA LYS A 37 28.53 -20.27 -6.11
C LYS A 37 29.14 -19.81 -7.43
N GLU A 38 29.02 -20.61 -8.49
CA GLU A 38 29.45 -20.26 -9.84
C GLU A 38 28.60 -19.12 -10.42
N ASP A 39 27.28 -19.13 -10.20
CA ASP A 39 26.39 -18.03 -10.59
C ASP A 39 26.75 -16.74 -9.85
N ILE A 40 27.00 -16.81 -8.53
CA ILE A 40 27.44 -15.68 -7.70
C ILE A 40 28.73 -15.10 -8.26
N LEU A 41 29.76 -15.92 -8.41
CA LEU A 41 31.07 -15.51 -8.92
C LEU A 41 30.98 -14.87 -10.32
N ARG A 42 30.16 -15.44 -11.20
CA ARG A 42 29.91 -14.88 -12.54
C ARG A 42 29.31 -13.48 -12.47
N ILE A 43 28.27 -13.27 -11.66
CA ILE A 43 27.59 -11.97 -11.54
C ILE A 43 28.49 -10.93 -10.88
N GLU A 44 29.28 -11.30 -9.88
CA GLU A 44 30.29 -10.41 -9.30
C GLU A 44 31.29 -9.92 -10.34
N ASN A 45 31.78 -10.82 -11.19
CA ASN A 45 32.67 -10.47 -12.29
C ASN A 45 31.96 -9.58 -13.32
N ASP A 46 30.68 -9.83 -13.61
CA ASP A 46 29.88 -8.99 -14.52
C ASP A 46 29.76 -7.55 -14.00
N PHE A 47 29.58 -7.33 -12.68
CA PHE A 47 29.61 -6.01 -12.05
C PHE A 47 30.99 -5.34 -12.22
N ALA A 48 32.08 -6.09 -11.99
CA ALA A 48 33.43 -5.57 -12.12
C ALA A 48 33.77 -5.18 -13.58
N GLU A 49 33.39 -6.00 -14.55
CA GLU A 49 33.55 -5.69 -15.98
C GLU A 49 32.66 -4.52 -16.41
N ALA A 50 31.43 -4.40 -15.87
CA ALA A 50 30.56 -3.25 -16.13
C ALA A 50 31.19 -1.94 -15.58
N ALA A 51 31.79 -1.97 -14.39
CA ALA A 51 32.49 -0.83 -13.82
C ALA A 51 33.73 -0.43 -14.67
N LEU A 52 34.49 -1.41 -15.16
CA LEU A 52 35.62 -1.16 -16.06
C LEU A 52 35.15 -0.53 -17.39
N ARG A 53 34.04 -1.00 -17.96
CA ARG A 53 33.44 -0.40 -19.17
C ARG A 53 33.01 1.05 -18.91
N ALA A 54 32.37 1.32 -17.76
CA ALA A 54 31.99 2.67 -17.37
C ALA A 54 33.21 3.60 -17.26
N LYS A 55 34.29 3.15 -16.60
CA LYS A 55 35.58 3.88 -16.52
C LYS A 55 36.16 4.18 -17.90
N LYS A 56 36.19 3.18 -18.80
CA LYS A 56 36.68 3.35 -20.18
C LYS A 56 35.82 4.31 -20.99
N ALA A 57 34.52 4.38 -20.70
CA ALA A 57 33.59 5.31 -21.33
C ALA A 57 33.66 6.75 -20.77
N GLY A 58 34.54 7.02 -19.81
CA GLY A 58 34.77 8.35 -19.25
C GLY A 58 33.82 8.76 -18.11
N PHE A 59 33.11 7.81 -17.49
CA PHE A 59 32.38 8.12 -16.26
C PHE A 59 33.34 8.30 -15.08
N ASP A 60 33.07 9.27 -14.20
CA ASP A 60 33.88 9.56 -13.01
C ASP A 60 33.75 8.49 -11.93
N GLY A 61 32.68 7.71 -11.96
CA GLY A 61 32.44 6.65 -10.98
C GLY A 61 31.23 5.77 -11.29
N VAL A 62 31.09 4.73 -10.47
CA VAL A 62 29.94 3.82 -10.49
C VAL A 62 29.28 3.74 -9.12
N GLU A 63 27.98 3.47 -9.11
CA GLU A 63 27.22 3.18 -7.90
C GLU A 63 26.59 1.80 -8.02
N ILE A 64 26.80 0.93 -7.05
CA ILE A 64 26.17 -0.37 -6.95
C ILE A 64 24.74 -0.18 -6.44
N HIS A 65 23.74 -0.69 -7.17
CA HIS A 65 22.36 -0.65 -6.71
C HIS A 65 22.07 -1.83 -5.76
N GLY A 66 22.25 -1.59 -4.46
CA GLY A 66 21.98 -2.54 -3.37
C GLY A 66 20.68 -2.24 -2.61
N ALA A 67 19.66 -1.70 -3.30
CA ALA A 67 18.40 -1.29 -2.68
C ALA A 67 17.19 -1.81 -3.47
N HIS A 68 15.96 -1.58 -2.94
CA HIS A 68 14.67 -1.73 -3.60
C HIS A 68 14.38 -3.15 -4.09
N PHE A 69 14.89 -4.17 -3.38
CA PHE A 69 14.70 -5.58 -3.72
C PHE A 69 15.19 -5.96 -5.13
N TYR A 70 16.29 -5.32 -5.61
CA TYR A 70 17.09 -5.85 -6.69
C TYR A 70 18.10 -6.86 -6.13
N LEU A 71 18.79 -7.63 -6.98
CA LEU A 71 19.55 -8.81 -6.58
C LEU A 71 20.48 -8.57 -5.37
N VAL A 72 21.26 -7.48 -5.35
CA VAL A 72 22.15 -7.19 -4.21
C VAL A 72 21.32 -6.94 -2.95
N SER A 73 20.21 -6.20 -3.05
CA SER A 73 19.28 -5.99 -1.94
C SER A 73 18.59 -7.27 -1.47
N GLU A 74 18.29 -8.19 -2.40
CA GLU A 74 17.75 -9.51 -2.06
C GLU A 74 18.73 -10.34 -1.23
N PHE A 75 20.03 -10.29 -1.56
CA PHE A 75 21.06 -10.96 -0.75
C PHE A 75 21.16 -10.37 0.65
N LEU A 76 21.05 -9.05 0.80
CA LEU A 76 21.12 -8.35 2.09
C LEU A 76 19.90 -8.63 2.98
N SER A 77 18.74 -8.85 2.38
CA SER A 77 17.47 -8.95 3.10
C SER A 77 17.20 -10.37 3.63
N PRO A 78 16.93 -10.54 4.93
CA PRO A 78 16.49 -11.83 5.47
C PRO A 78 15.12 -12.27 4.97
N LEU A 79 14.32 -11.37 4.35
CA LEU A 79 13.04 -11.71 3.72
C LEU A 79 13.26 -12.62 2.50
N PHE A 80 14.30 -12.37 1.70
CA PHE A 80 14.57 -13.08 0.45
C PHE A 80 15.72 -14.06 0.55
N ASN A 81 16.72 -13.77 1.37
CA ASN A 81 17.88 -14.62 1.54
C ASN A 81 17.67 -15.65 2.67
N LYS A 82 17.28 -16.85 2.29
CA LYS A 82 17.07 -18.00 3.17
C LYS A 82 18.24 -19.00 3.14
N ARG A 83 19.38 -18.61 2.57
CA ARG A 83 20.57 -19.46 2.48
C ARG A 83 21.14 -19.80 3.85
N THR A 84 21.75 -20.98 3.93
CA THR A 84 22.42 -21.49 5.14
C THR A 84 23.93 -21.65 4.95
N ASP A 85 24.45 -21.26 3.77
CA ASP A 85 25.88 -21.23 3.46
C ASP A 85 26.51 -19.88 3.84
N GLU A 86 27.74 -19.64 3.37
CA GLU A 86 28.50 -18.40 3.62
C GLU A 86 27.88 -17.12 3.06
N TYR A 87 26.81 -17.20 2.25
CA TYR A 87 26.07 -16.05 1.72
C TYR A 87 24.75 -15.80 2.46
N GLY A 88 24.46 -16.51 3.57
CA GLY A 88 23.21 -16.35 4.31
C GLY A 88 23.32 -16.65 5.80
N GLY A 89 22.17 -16.67 6.50
CA GLY A 89 22.09 -17.01 7.93
C GLY A 89 22.28 -15.84 8.89
N ASN A 90 23.28 -14.99 8.69
CA ASN A 90 23.58 -13.80 9.51
C ASN A 90 23.89 -12.57 8.64
N ASP A 91 24.02 -11.40 9.24
CA ASP A 91 24.20 -10.14 8.51
C ASP A 91 25.52 -10.09 7.74
N GLU A 92 26.61 -10.62 8.31
CA GLU A 92 27.92 -10.68 7.64
C GLU A 92 27.88 -11.54 6.39
N ASN A 93 27.26 -12.70 6.50
CA ASN A 93 27.12 -13.60 5.37
C ASN A 93 26.22 -13.03 4.29
N ARG A 94 25.07 -12.41 4.68
CA ARG A 94 24.20 -11.73 3.72
C ARG A 94 24.89 -10.56 3.02
N ALA A 95 25.79 -9.86 3.69
CA ALA A 95 26.57 -8.78 3.10
C ALA A 95 27.68 -9.25 2.15
N ARG A 96 28.14 -10.50 2.25
CA ARG A 96 29.29 -11.06 1.51
C ARG A 96 29.23 -10.79 0.01
N PHE A 97 28.11 -11.05 -0.62
CA PHE A 97 27.92 -10.80 -2.06
C PHE A 97 28.22 -9.34 -2.46
N LEU A 98 27.71 -8.37 -1.69
CA LEU A 98 28.01 -6.96 -1.90
C LEU A 98 29.51 -6.66 -1.71
N ILE A 99 30.10 -7.21 -0.66
CA ILE A 99 31.52 -6.96 -0.31
C ILE A 99 32.44 -7.51 -1.41
N GLU A 100 32.18 -8.70 -1.91
CA GLU A 100 32.95 -9.33 -2.99
C GLU A 100 32.80 -8.55 -4.31
N ILE A 101 31.59 -8.04 -4.63
CA ILE A 101 31.37 -7.11 -5.75
C ILE A 101 32.26 -5.86 -5.61
N ILE A 102 32.28 -5.22 -4.44
CA ILE A 102 33.11 -4.01 -4.19
C ILE A 102 34.59 -4.33 -4.43
N GLN A 103 35.10 -5.42 -3.86
CA GLN A 103 36.50 -5.84 -3.99
C GLN A 103 36.88 -6.10 -5.46
N LYS A 104 36.07 -6.85 -6.20
CA LYS A 104 36.28 -7.13 -7.63
C LYS A 104 36.21 -5.87 -8.49
N ILE A 105 35.31 -4.95 -8.20
CA ILE A 105 35.29 -3.64 -8.86
C ILE A 105 36.59 -2.90 -8.58
N ARG A 106 37.05 -2.83 -7.32
CA ARG A 106 38.29 -2.17 -6.93
C ARG A 106 39.52 -2.78 -7.63
N GLU A 107 39.59 -4.09 -7.75
CA GLU A 107 40.66 -4.77 -8.50
C GLU A 107 40.71 -4.31 -9.96
N LYS A 108 39.57 -4.09 -10.62
CA LYS A 108 39.48 -3.67 -12.03
C LYS A 108 39.66 -2.19 -12.27
N VAL A 109 39.12 -1.33 -11.39
CA VAL A 109 39.12 0.12 -11.63
C VAL A 109 40.15 0.88 -10.82
N GLY A 110 40.75 0.26 -9.80
CA GLY A 110 41.74 0.88 -8.92
C GLY A 110 41.12 1.76 -7.84
N LYS A 111 41.99 2.36 -7.00
CA LYS A 111 41.57 3.14 -5.82
C LYS A 111 41.06 4.55 -6.14
N ASP A 112 41.47 5.11 -7.26
CA ASP A 112 41.20 6.51 -7.60
C ASP A 112 39.90 6.71 -8.38
N TYR A 113 39.19 5.61 -8.71
CA TYR A 113 37.90 5.66 -9.38
C TYR A 113 36.76 5.61 -8.35
N ILE A 114 35.78 6.50 -8.44
CA ILE A 114 34.69 6.58 -7.47
C ILE A 114 33.79 5.34 -7.55
N VAL A 115 33.60 4.65 -6.42
CA VAL A 115 32.70 3.52 -6.27
C VAL A 115 31.77 3.76 -5.09
N GLY A 116 30.49 3.94 -5.35
CA GLY A 116 29.46 4.12 -4.33
C GLY A 116 28.53 2.93 -4.22
N VAL A 117 27.73 2.89 -3.17
CA VAL A 117 26.62 1.96 -3.03
C VAL A 117 25.34 2.67 -2.59
N LYS A 118 24.24 2.36 -3.24
CA LYS A 118 22.90 2.69 -2.76
C LYS A 118 22.33 1.46 -2.06
N ILE A 119 21.92 1.62 -0.79
CA ILE A 119 21.55 0.50 0.06
C ILE A 119 20.25 0.77 0.83
N ASN A 120 19.41 -0.24 1.02
CA ASN A 120 18.25 -0.16 1.91
C ASN A 120 18.69 -0.12 3.36
N SER A 121 18.18 0.85 4.12
CA SER A 121 18.30 0.87 5.58
C SER A 121 17.18 0.08 6.27
N GLU A 122 16.13 -0.28 5.53
CA GLU A 122 15.00 -1.05 6.00
C GLU A 122 14.22 -1.60 4.79
N ASP A 123 13.48 -2.68 5.00
CA ASP A 123 12.70 -3.37 3.97
C ASP A 123 11.20 -3.09 4.05
N GLY A 124 10.77 -2.25 5.00
CA GLY A 124 9.35 -1.98 5.24
C GLY A 124 8.63 -3.09 6.03
N ASP A 125 9.34 -4.12 6.41
CA ASP A 125 8.85 -5.29 7.15
C ASP A 125 9.67 -5.50 8.43
N LYS A 126 9.02 -5.99 9.51
CA LYS A 126 9.65 -6.24 10.81
C LYS A 126 10.73 -7.35 10.76
N ASP A 127 10.57 -8.30 9.87
CA ASP A 127 11.47 -9.44 9.68
C ASP A 127 12.55 -9.16 8.61
N GLY A 128 12.60 -7.91 8.10
CA GLY A 128 13.58 -7.42 7.14
C GLY A 128 14.89 -6.99 7.78
N ILE A 129 15.65 -6.15 7.05
CA ILE A 129 16.92 -5.59 7.50
C ILE A 129 16.73 -4.81 8.80
N THR A 130 17.52 -5.16 9.83
CA THR A 130 17.56 -4.44 11.10
C THR A 130 18.50 -3.23 11.03
N GLU A 131 18.29 -2.22 11.92
CA GLU A 131 19.21 -1.06 12.02
C GLU A 131 20.65 -1.51 12.27
N GLU A 132 20.88 -2.48 13.14
CA GLU A 132 22.20 -3.01 13.45
C GLU A 132 22.84 -3.70 12.23
N GLY A 133 22.09 -4.57 11.56
CA GLY A 133 22.56 -5.28 10.35
C GLY A 133 22.88 -4.31 9.20
N PHE A 134 22.07 -3.26 9.04
CA PHE A 134 22.33 -2.20 8.07
C PHE A 134 23.65 -1.47 8.37
N ILE A 135 23.85 -0.99 9.61
CA ILE A 135 25.07 -0.27 10.00
C ILE A 135 26.28 -1.16 9.82
N LYS A 136 26.21 -2.43 10.24
CA LYS A 136 27.29 -3.40 10.09
C LYS A 136 27.66 -3.65 8.63
N THR A 137 26.67 -3.82 7.78
CA THR A 137 26.87 -3.95 6.32
C THR A 137 27.59 -2.73 5.75
N CYS A 138 27.20 -1.52 6.17
CA CYS A 138 27.84 -0.28 5.73
C CYS A 138 29.31 -0.18 6.19
N GLN A 139 29.63 -0.59 7.41
CA GLN A 139 31.01 -0.65 7.92
C GLN A 139 31.87 -1.67 7.16
N MET A 140 31.30 -2.82 6.82
CA MET A 140 31.97 -3.82 5.97
C MET A 140 32.21 -3.27 4.54
N ALA A 141 31.27 -2.55 3.97
CA ALA A 141 31.41 -1.91 2.67
C ALA A 141 32.51 -0.82 2.69
N GLU A 142 32.59 -0.01 3.76
CA GLU A 142 33.66 0.95 3.97
C GLU A 142 35.04 0.24 4.02
N ALA A 143 35.14 -0.83 4.80
CA ALA A 143 36.39 -1.61 4.91
C ALA A 143 36.78 -2.28 3.57
N ALA A 144 35.81 -2.61 2.72
CA ALA A 144 36.03 -3.14 1.37
C ALA A 144 36.44 -2.05 0.35
N GLY A 145 36.41 -0.75 0.74
CA GLY A 145 36.92 0.35 -0.06
C GLY A 145 35.85 1.11 -0.86
N ILE A 146 34.60 1.17 -0.37
CA ILE A 146 33.58 2.06 -0.95
C ILE A 146 33.92 3.53 -0.68
N ASP A 147 33.56 4.45 -1.59
CA ASP A 147 33.83 5.88 -1.44
C ASP A 147 32.68 6.67 -0.84
N TYR A 148 31.45 6.19 -0.97
CA TYR A 148 30.26 6.79 -0.35
C TYR A 148 29.13 5.79 -0.21
N ILE A 149 28.21 6.08 0.69
CA ILE A 149 27.00 5.29 0.91
C ILE A 149 25.77 6.18 0.73
N GLN A 150 24.88 5.78 -0.18
CA GLN A 150 23.58 6.41 -0.39
C GLN A 150 22.49 5.59 0.28
N ILE A 151 21.83 6.18 1.27
CA ILE A 151 20.76 5.50 2.02
C ILE A 151 19.45 5.60 1.27
N SER A 152 18.76 4.45 1.18
CA SER A 152 17.40 4.32 0.69
C SER A 152 16.62 3.31 1.55
N GLY A 153 15.47 2.84 1.09
CA GLY A 153 14.63 1.85 1.74
C GLY A 153 13.25 1.80 1.09
N MET A 154 12.28 1.14 1.72
CA MET A 154 10.95 0.96 1.14
C MET A 154 9.91 1.97 1.62
N LYS A 155 10.15 2.67 2.73
CA LYS A 155 9.20 3.66 3.30
C LYS A 155 8.89 4.85 2.39
N TRP A 156 9.76 5.18 1.44
CA TRP A 156 9.50 6.29 0.51
C TRP A 156 8.31 6.04 -0.44
N MET A 157 7.94 4.79 -0.63
CA MET A 157 6.77 4.42 -1.44
C MET A 157 5.44 4.80 -0.77
N ARG A 158 5.42 4.99 0.54
CA ARG A 158 4.22 5.41 1.28
C ARG A 158 3.86 6.86 0.95
N LYS A 159 2.64 7.12 0.50
CA LYS A 159 2.14 8.44 0.05
C LYS A 159 2.29 9.58 1.09
N LYS A 160 2.18 9.27 2.37
CA LYS A 160 2.25 10.26 3.47
C LYS A 160 3.62 10.33 4.13
N SER A 161 4.69 10.02 3.41
CA SER A 161 6.04 10.07 3.99
C SER A 161 6.38 11.48 4.47
N LYS A 162 6.81 11.58 5.73
CA LYS A 162 7.37 12.80 6.32
C LYS A 162 8.59 13.27 5.51
N ASN A 163 8.98 14.54 5.65
CA ASN A 163 10.23 15.01 5.09
C ASN A 163 11.41 14.19 5.65
N LEU A 164 12.41 13.92 4.78
CA LEU A 164 13.68 13.29 5.17
C LEU A 164 13.54 11.99 5.96
N ILE A 165 12.84 11.02 5.38
CA ILE A 165 12.47 9.74 5.99
C ILE A 165 13.69 9.02 6.62
N TYR A 166 14.84 9.09 5.97
CA TYR A 166 16.05 8.39 6.38
C TYR A 166 17.08 9.28 7.09
N ALA A 167 16.71 10.51 7.54
CA ALA A 167 17.66 11.42 8.20
C ALA A 167 18.17 10.87 9.55
N GLU A 168 17.29 10.26 10.34
CA GLU A 168 17.67 9.70 11.65
C GLU A 168 18.71 8.58 11.50
N ILE A 169 18.40 7.57 10.68
CA ILE A 169 19.34 6.47 10.44
C ILE A 169 20.61 6.94 9.72
N GLY A 170 20.49 7.97 8.85
CA GLY A 170 21.62 8.61 8.20
C GLY A 170 22.58 9.27 9.18
N THR A 171 22.04 9.97 10.20
CA THR A 171 22.84 10.57 11.28
C THR A 171 23.56 9.49 12.07
N LYS A 172 22.85 8.43 12.49
CA LYS A 172 23.45 7.31 13.23
C LYS A 172 24.56 6.61 12.43
N LEU A 173 24.38 6.45 11.12
CA LEU A 173 25.40 5.86 10.25
C LEU A 173 26.61 6.77 10.11
N ALA A 174 26.39 8.06 9.82
CA ALA A 174 27.46 9.04 9.61
C ALA A 174 28.37 9.22 10.84
N ASP A 175 27.88 8.88 12.05
CA ASP A 175 28.69 8.85 13.27
C ASP A 175 29.57 7.58 13.40
N LYS A 176 29.32 6.55 12.57
CA LYS A 176 29.94 5.22 12.69
C LYS A 176 30.85 4.87 11.52
N ILE A 177 30.87 5.65 10.45
CA ILE A 177 31.71 5.46 9.25
C ILE A 177 32.38 6.78 8.88
N LYS A 178 33.40 6.71 8.05
CA LYS A 178 34.19 7.88 7.62
C LYS A 178 33.86 8.35 6.21
N VAL A 179 33.37 7.42 5.38
CA VAL A 179 32.97 7.75 4.01
C VAL A 179 31.70 8.58 3.99
N PRO A 180 31.53 9.50 3.02
CA PRO A 180 30.35 10.32 2.88
C PRO A 180 29.02 9.54 2.89
N VAL A 181 28.07 10.07 3.65
CA VAL A 181 26.69 9.56 3.70
C VAL A 181 25.78 10.50 2.92
N ILE A 182 25.04 9.93 1.96
CA ILE A 182 24.02 10.62 1.17
C ILE A 182 22.65 10.15 1.64
N VAL A 183 21.82 11.06 2.13
CA VAL A 183 20.43 10.73 2.54
C VAL A 183 19.46 11.07 1.42
N THR A 184 18.60 10.11 1.05
CA THR A 184 17.54 10.32 0.04
C THR A 184 16.15 10.35 0.67
N ALA A 185 15.14 10.53 -0.15
CA ALA A 185 13.72 10.52 0.17
C ALA A 185 13.24 11.65 1.11
N GLY A 186 12.59 12.63 0.51
CA GLY A 186 11.91 13.71 1.22
C GLY A 186 12.65 15.05 1.28
N ALA A 187 13.79 15.22 0.64
CA ALA A 187 14.55 16.47 0.56
C ALA A 187 13.78 17.55 -0.24
N ARG A 188 12.91 18.31 0.42
CA ARG A 188 12.00 19.30 -0.19
C ARG A 188 12.08 20.68 0.43
N ASN A 189 12.72 20.84 1.57
CA ASN A 189 12.86 22.10 2.28
C ASN A 189 14.34 22.33 2.60
N VAL A 190 14.94 23.38 2.04
CA VAL A 190 16.37 23.67 2.18
C VAL A 190 16.73 24.05 3.61
N ASP A 191 15.84 24.68 4.38
CA ASP A 191 16.12 25.03 5.77
C ASP A 191 16.25 23.79 6.65
N GLU A 192 15.37 22.77 6.44
CA GLU A 192 15.47 21.46 7.09
C GLU A 192 16.77 20.73 6.70
N LEU A 193 17.19 20.81 5.43
CA LEU A 193 18.45 20.22 4.97
C LEU A 193 19.64 20.87 5.66
N ASN A 194 19.67 22.21 5.72
CA ASN A 194 20.71 22.96 6.39
C ASN A 194 20.77 22.65 7.90
N GLU A 195 19.61 22.52 8.55
CA GLU A 195 19.56 22.15 9.96
C GLU A 195 20.22 20.79 10.22
N ILE A 196 19.95 19.79 9.37
CA ILE A 196 20.55 18.45 9.51
C ILE A 196 22.05 18.50 9.21
N LEU A 197 22.50 19.18 8.14
CA LEU A 197 23.91 19.34 7.83
C LEU A 197 24.69 19.99 8.97
N ASN A 198 24.09 20.96 9.67
CA ASN A 198 24.73 21.66 10.79
C ASN A 198 24.74 20.83 12.09
N LYS A 199 23.87 19.84 12.23
CA LYS A 199 23.70 19.06 13.47
C LYS A 199 24.18 17.61 13.37
N SER A 200 24.65 17.18 12.21
CA SER A 200 25.06 15.79 11.97
C SER A 200 26.30 15.71 11.06
N ASN A 201 26.87 14.52 10.96
CA ASN A 201 27.97 14.21 10.05
C ASN A 201 27.48 13.77 8.65
N ILE A 202 26.22 13.98 8.30
CA ILE A 202 25.69 13.77 6.94
C ILE A 202 26.31 14.83 6.02
N GLN A 203 26.79 14.43 4.83
CA GLN A 203 27.43 15.36 3.90
C GLN A 203 26.57 15.74 2.71
N TYR A 204 25.64 14.88 2.28
CA TYR A 204 24.88 15.09 1.05
C TYR A 204 23.43 14.63 1.16
N PHE A 205 22.60 15.24 0.31
CA PHE A 205 21.22 14.83 0.10
C PHE A 205 20.95 14.49 -1.36
N GLY A 206 20.24 13.37 -1.59
CA GLY A 206 19.73 12.99 -2.92
C GLY A 206 18.38 13.61 -3.19
N ILE A 207 18.27 14.45 -4.24
CA ILE A 207 17.07 15.18 -4.63
C ILE A 207 16.66 14.73 -6.03
N VAL A 208 15.55 14.00 -6.17
CA VAL A 208 15.03 13.54 -7.47
C VAL A 208 13.67 14.17 -7.77
N ARG A 209 12.62 13.73 -7.06
CA ARG A 209 11.24 14.19 -7.33
C ARG A 209 11.04 15.70 -7.24
N PRO A 210 11.65 16.44 -6.30
CA PRO A 210 11.62 17.90 -6.33
C PRO A 210 12.22 18.50 -7.60
N LEU A 211 13.31 17.95 -8.15
CA LEU A 211 13.92 18.40 -9.41
C LEU A 211 13.04 18.07 -10.62
N ILE A 212 12.33 16.94 -10.64
CA ILE A 212 11.35 16.63 -11.68
C ILE A 212 10.20 17.65 -11.66
N CYS A 213 9.75 18.04 -10.46
CA CYS A 213 8.67 19.03 -10.29
C CYS A 213 9.12 20.47 -10.60
N GLU A 214 10.32 20.81 -10.14
CA GLU A 214 10.92 22.16 -10.25
C GLU A 214 12.39 22.02 -10.66
N PRO A 215 12.73 21.90 -11.97
CA PRO A 215 14.11 21.71 -12.43
C PRO A 215 15.10 22.76 -11.91
N ASN A 216 14.62 23.96 -11.63
CA ASN A 216 15.41 25.08 -11.13
C ASN A 216 15.44 25.22 -9.59
N ILE A 217 14.92 24.24 -8.82
CA ILE A 217 14.75 24.37 -7.37
C ILE A 217 16.07 24.69 -6.65
N VAL A 218 17.17 24.02 -6.98
CA VAL A 218 18.48 24.25 -6.35
C VAL A 218 18.99 25.64 -6.68
N LYS A 219 18.81 26.10 -7.93
CA LYS A 219 19.17 27.46 -8.34
C LYS A 219 18.34 28.50 -7.57
N ARG A 220 17.04 28.27 -7.40
CA ARG A 220 16.14 29.12 -6.64
C ARG A 220 16.58 29.25 -5.18
N TRP A 221 16.89 28.12 -4.52
CA TRP A 221 17.40 28.09 -3.16
C TRP A 221 18.72 28.86 -3.02
N LYS A 222 19.65 28.68 -3.96
CA LYS A 222 20.92 29.42 -3.99
C LYS A 222 20.74 30.94 -4.08
N HIS A 223 19.66 31.41 -4.69
CA HIS A 223 19.35 32.83 -4.82
C HIS A 223 18.46 33.37 -3.68
N GLY A 224 18.31 32.61 -2.59
CA GLY A 224 17.63 33.06 -1.37
C GLY A 224 16.11 32.82 -1.34
N ASP A 225 15.50 32.27 -2.37
CA ASP A 225 14.12 31.81 -2.27
C ASP A 225 14.08 30.40 -1.67
N THR A 226 14.04 30.31 -0.33
CA THR A 226 14.07 29.07 0.43
C THR A 226 12.71 28.36 0.55
N LYS A 227 11.67 28.85 -0.13
CA LYS A 227 10.36 28.22 -0.10
C LYS A 227 10.44 26.72 -0.41
N LYS A 228 9.67 25.95 0.33
CA LYS A 228 9.55 24.50 0.14
C LYS A 228 9.23 24.14 -1.32
N SER A 229 9.73 23.00 -1.79
CA SER A 229 9.38 22.48 -3.12
C SER A 229 7.86 22.28 -3.27
N LYS A 230 7.37 22.55 -4.46
CA LYS A 230 5.99 22.25 -4.88
C LYS A 230 5.71 20.74 -4.96
N CYS A 231 6.73 19.92 -5.02
CA CYS A 231 6.59 18.45 -5.08
C CYS A 231 5.85 17.92 -3.85
N LYS A 232 4.71 17.29 -4.07
CA LYS A 232 3.86 16.69 -3.02
C LYS A 232 4.30 15.27 -2.62
N SER A 233 5.34 14.71 -3.25
CA SER A 233 5.79 13.30 -3.09
C SER A 233 4.71 12.26 -3.40
N CYS A 234 3.83 12.54 -4.34
CA CYS A 234 2.77 11.64 -4.78
C CYS A 234 3.25 10.43 -5.61
N ASN A 235 4.56 10.37 -5.91
CA ASN A 235 5.21 9.33 -6.73
C ASN A 235 4.76 9.24 -8.20
N ALA A 236 3.79 10.03 -8.61
CA ALA A 236 3.20 10.04 -9.94
C ALA A 236 4.23 10.07 -11.10
N CYS A 237 5.30 10.84 -10.94
CA CYS A 237 6.37 10.93 -11.94
C CYS A 237 7.13 9.62 -12.20
N LEU A 238 6.97 8.60 -11.36
CA LEU A 238 7.56 7.27 -11.59
C LEU A 238 6.80 6.46 -12.64
N PHE A 239 5.55 6.82 -12.90
CA PHE A 239 4.60 6.10 -13.73
C PHE A 239 4.26 6.85 -15.03
N THR A 240 4.74 8.09 -15.20
CA THR A 240 4.60 8.80 -16.47
C THR A 240 5.65 8.31 -17.45
N THR A 241 5.28 8.20 -18.73
CA THR A 241 6.15 7.67 -19.79
C THR A 241 7.48 8.43 -19.91
N LEU A 242 7.50 9.71 -19.60
CA LEU A 242 8.68 10.59 -19.68
C LEU A 242 9.28 10.95 -18.31
N GLY A 243 8.79 10.38 -17.20
CA GLY A 243 9.23 10.75 -15.85
C GLY A 243 8.88 12.20 -15.47
N GLU A 244 7.80 12.74 -16.00
CA GLU A 244 7.40 14.14 -15.81
C GLU A 244 6.52 14.33 -14.56
N CYS A 245 6.59 15.53 -13.97
CA CYS A 245 5.69 15.89 -12.87
C CYS A 245 4.28 16.18 -13.40
N ILE A 246 3.31 15.45 -12.88
CA ILE A 246 1.90 15.62 -13.27
C ILE A 246 1.36 17.03 -13.02
N PHE A 247 1.92 17.76 -12.05
CA PHE A 247 1.53 19.16 -11.79
C PHE A 247 2.13 20.15 -12.78
N ASN A 248 3.07 19.72 -13.63
CA ASN A 248 3.65 20.52 -14.71
C ASN A 248 3.00 20.22 -16.07
N GLN A 249 2.25 19.13 -16.18
CA GLN A 249 1.51 18.82 -17.40
C GLN A 249 0.28 19.72 -17.53
N LYS A 250 -0.05 20.13 -18.74
CA LYS A 250 -1.32 20.82 -19.00
C LYS A 250 -2.45 19.86 -18.64
N LYS A 251 -3.40 20.34 -17.81
CA LYS A 251 -4.61 19.61 -17.39
C LYS A 251 -5.28 18.92 -18.58
N CYS A 252 -5.06 17.65 -18.83
CA CYS A 252 -5.95 16.98 -19.76
C CYS A 252 -6.01 15.45 -19.71
N ASP A 253 -5.02 14.72 -19.19
CA ASP A 253 -5.04 13.27 -19.42
C ASP A 253 -4.73 12.37 -18.22
N ILE A 254 -4.75 12.90 -17.00
CA ILE A 254 -4.35 12.16 -15.81
C ILE A 254 -5.56 11.98 -14.88
N GLY A 255 -5.74 10.80 -14.37
CA GLY A 255 -6.73 10.53 -13.33
C GLY A 255 -6.43 11.31 -12.04
N THR A 256 -7.45 11.75 -11.34
CA THR A 256 -7.37 12.61 -10.15
C THR A 256 -8.07 12.04 -8.94
N ALA A 257 -8.47 10.76 -8.99
CA ALA A 257 -9.17 10.09 -7.90
C ALA A 257 -8.36 10.17 -6.58
N GLU A 258 -9.04 10.50 -5.50
CA GLU A 258 -8.51 10.50 -4.13
C GLU A 258 -9.41 9.61 -3.25
N SER A 259 -8.81 8.88 -2.31
CA SER A 259 -9.56 8.05 -1.35
C SER A 259 -10.43 8.92 -0.45
N ALA A 260 -11.57 8.39 -0.01
CA ALA A 260 -12.45 9.05 0.94
C ALA A 260 -11.70 9.36 2.25
N PRO A 261 -11.81 10.59 2.76
CA PRO A 261 -11.12 11.02 3.97
C PRO A 261 -11.85 10.53 5.23
N PHE A 262 -11.17 10.65 6.40
CA PHE A 262 -11.82 10.55 7.69
C PHE A 262 -12.96 11.57 7.80
N GLN A 263 -14.19 11.11 8.01
CA GLN A 263 -15.38 11.94 7.98
C GLN A 263 -16.43 11.45 8.98
N SER A 264 -17.18 12.37 9.61
CA SER A 264 -18.24 12.02 10.56
C SER A 264 -19.55 12.73 10.23
N ILE A 265 -20.65 12.02 10.46
CA ILE A 265 -22.03 12.52 10.38
C ILE A 265 -22.73 12.25 11.71
N GLU A 266 -23.46 13.24 12.22
CA GLU A 266 -24.33 13.09 13.40
C GLU A 266 -25.79 12.89 12.93
N MET A 267 -26.48 11.94 13.57
CA MET A 267 -27.89 11.62 13.36
C MET A 267 -28.57 11.44 14.73
N GLY A 268 -29.03 12.53 15.33
CA GLY A 268 -29.60 12.50 16.68
C GLY A 268 -28.60 12.03 17.73
N GLU A 269 -28.90 10.94 18.43
CA GLU A 269 -27.97 10.36 19.43
C GLU A 269 -26.86 9.50 18.81
N TYR A 270 -26.81 9.36 17.47
CA TYR A 270 -25.81 8.57 16.76
C TYR A 270 -24.75 9.47 16.15
N LYS A 271 -23.50 9.01 16.24
CA LYS A 271 -22.40 9.55 15.46
C LYS A 271 -21.83 8.42 14.59
N VAL A 272 -21.81 8.64 13.29
CA VAL A 272 -21.25 7.71 12.32
C VAL A 272 -19.98 8.31 11.76
N THR A 273 -18.88 7.58 11.86
CA THR A 273 -17.57 8.02 11.37
C THR A 273 -17.00 7.00 10.37
N TYR A 274 -16.66 7.46 9.19
CA TYR A 274 -15.84 6.69 8.26
C TYR A 274 -14.38 6.74 8.72
N LEU A 275 -13.79 5.59 8.92
CA LEU A 275 -12.41 5.39 9.32
C LEU A 275 -11.65 4.79 8.11
N PRO A 276 -10.90 5.59 7.33
CA PRO A 276 -10.06 5.04 6.27
C PRO A 276 -9.04 4.04 6.84
N ASP A 277 -8.87 2.92 6.15
CA ASP A 277 -7.79 1.97 6.43
C ASP A 277 -6.75 1.96 5.33
N GLY A 278 -7.19 2.17 4.08
CA GLY A 278 -6.31 2.15 2.93
C GLY A 278 -7.01 2.43 1.62
N GLU A 279 -6.40 1.92 0.55
CA GLU A 279 -6.90 2.09 -0.81
C GLU A 279 -6.50 0.90 -1.70
N GLY A 280 -7.32 0.61 -2.69
CA GLY A 280 -7.05 -0.36 -3.74
C GLY A 280 -7.06 0.29 -5.13
N TYR A 281 -6.23 -0.23 -6.04
CA TYR A 281 -6.20 0.18 -7.45
C TYR A 281 -6.26 -1.04 -8.35
N THR A 282 -7.13 -1.00 -9.35
CA THR A 282 -7.32 -2.12 -10.27
C THR A 282 -7.39 -1.62 -11.72
N ILE A 283 -7.16 -2.51 -12.70
CA ILE A 283 -7.38 -2.20 -14.10
C ILE A 283 -8.89 -2.12 -14.34
N PRO A 284 -9.45 -0.96 -14.74
CA PRO A 284 -10.89 -0.72 -14.74
C PRO A 284 -11.69 -1.74 -15.53
N SER A 285 -11.31 -2.01 -16.78
CA SER A 285 -12.02 -2.94 -17.67
C SER A 285 -11.92 -4.42 -17.26
N LEU A 286 -10.94 -4.77 -16.41
CA LEU A 286 -10.84 -6.11 -15.82
C LEU A 286 -11.65 -6.22 -14.53
N SER A 287 -11.81 -5.12 -13.83
CA SER A 287 -12.48 -5.11 -12.52
C SER A 287 -13.98 -4.87 -12.59
N TYR A 288 -14.41 -4.11 -13.59
CA TYR A 288 -15.85 -3.84 -13.81
C TYR A 288 -16.31 -4.55 -15.10
N HIS A 289 -16.72 -5.82 -14.98
CA HIS A 289 -17.26 -6.59 -16.08
C HIS A 289 -18.47 -5.88 -16.68
N GLY A 290 -18.52 -5.82 -18.00
CA GLY A 290 -19.54 -5.05 -18.72
C GLY A 290 -19.09 -3.64 -19.09
N SER A 291 -18.02 -3.11 -18.50
CA SER A 291 -17.39 -1.86 -18.94
C SER A 291 -16.36 -2.09 -20.05
N THR A 292 -16.12 -1.07 -20.87
CA THR A 292 -15.13 -1.08 -21.94
C THR A 292 -14.03 -0.03 -21.71
N GLU A 293 -12.89 -0.16 -22.36
CA GLU A 293 -11.84 0.89 -22.31
C GLU A 293 -12.36 2.27 -22.77
N GLU A 294 -13.34 2.29 -23.68
CA GLU A 294 -13.94 3.54 -24.19
C GLU A 294 -14.73 4.26 -23.09
N ASP A 295 -15.48 3.50 -22.26
CA ASP A 295 -16.21 4.08 -21.13
C ASP A 295 -15.28 4.82 -20.17
N TRP A 296 -14.12 4.23 -19.88
CA TRP A 296 -13.15 4.79 -18.93
C TRP A 296 -12.39 6.01 -19.45
N LYS A 297 -12.39 6.29 -20.75
CA LYS A 297 -11.77 7.50 -21.29
C LYS A 297 -12.40 8.80 -20.75
N ASN A 298 -13.69 8.76 -20.44
CA ASN A 298 -14.44 9.90 -19.92
C ASN A 298 -14.59 9.90 -18.39
N LEU A 299 -14.10 8.85 -17.69
CA LEU A 299 -14.22 8.63 -16.26
C LEU A 299 -12.91 8.86 -15.51
N LYS A 300 -12.09 9.79 -15.97
CA LYS A 300 -10.75 10.06 -15.42
C LYS A 300 -10.75 10.45 -13.93
N GLN A 301 -11.84 11.02 -13.44
CA GLN A 301 -12.02 11.36 -12.02
C GLN A 301 -12.07 10.11 -11.10
N TYR A 302 -12.29 8.92 -11.67
CA TYR A 302 -12.27 7.64 -10.96
C TYR A 302 -10.94 6.91 -11.09
N LEU A 303 -10.04 7.44 -11.89
CA LEU A 303 -8.74 6.84 -12.16
C LEU A 303 -7.64 7.53 -11.37
N ASN A 304 -6.64 6.75 -10.98
CA ASN A 304 -5.37 7.30 -10.54
C ASN A 304 -4.53 7.73 -11.75
N ILE A 305 -3.35 8.25 -11.47
CA ILE A 305 -2.41 8.72 -12.49
C ILE A 305 -1.88 7.62 -13.42
N GLU A 306 -2.03 6.34 -13.04
CA GLU A 306 -1.65 5.18 -13.84
C GLU A 306 -2.80 4.69 -14.74
N GLY A 307 -3.94 5.37 -14.69
CA GLY A 307 -5.15 4.94 -15.38
C GLY A 307 -5.84 3.73 -14.74
N LYS A 308 -5.55 3.43 -13.48
CA LYS A 308 -6.22 2.40 -12.69
C LYS A 308 -7.37 3.00 -11.89
N SER A 309 -8.49 2.29 -11.78
CA SER A 309 -9.60 2.71 -10.93
C SER A 309 -9.20 2.63 -9.45
N LEU A 310 -9.49 3.70 -8.72
CA LEU A 310 -9.29 3.78 -7.28
C LEU A 310 -10.53 3.26 -6.56
N MET A 311 -10.29 2.51 -5.49
CA MET A 311 -11.27 2.11 -4.51
C MET A 311 -10.76 2.49 -3.12
N SER A 312 -11.54 3.22 -2.33
CA SER A 312 -11.24 3.45 -0.91
C SER A 312 -11.43 2.14 -0.15
N ILE A 313 -10.71 1.96 0.94
CA ILE A 313 -10.92 0.84 1.87
C ILE A 313 -11.00 1.40 3.29
N GLY A 314 -12.05 1.05 4.01
CA GLY A 314 -12.23 1.53 5.36
C GLY A 314 -13.38 0.86 6.11
N SER A 315 -13.65 1.36 7.29
CA SER A 315 -14.66 0.86 8.22
C SER A 315 -15.60 1.98 8.65
N PHE A 316 -16.81 1.65 9.05
CA PHE A 316 -17.70 2.61 9.70
C PHE A 316 -17.73 2.36 11.21
N LEU A 317 -17.40 3.38 11.99
CA LEU A 317 -17.62 3.42 13.42
C LEU A 317 -18.99 4.03 13.70
N ILE A 318 -19.87 3.27 14.37
CA ILE A 318 -21.20 3.70 14.77
C ILE A 318 -21.19 3.83 16.30
N GLU A 319 -21.34 5.04 16.81
CA GLU A 319 -21.36 5.37 18.22
C GLU A 319 -22.79 5.69 18.66
N TYR A 320 -23.26 5.01 19.70
CA TYR A 320 -24.55 5.25 20.34
C TYR A 320 -24.46 4.96 21.82
N LYS A 321 -24.58 5.97 22.67
CA LYS A 321 -24.41 5.83 24.14
C LYS A 321 -23.10 5.12 24.49
N ASN A 322 -23.19 3.93 25.10
CA ASN A 322 -22.02 3.12 25.46
C ASN A 322 -21.60 2.14 24.34
N GLU A 323 -22.38 2.05 23.27
CA GLU A 323 -22.05 1.17 22.15
C GLU A 323 -21.09 1.82 21.17
N LYS A 324 -20.06 1.09 20.79
CA LYS A 324 -19.05 1.43 19.80
C LYS A 324 -18.93 0.26 18.82
N ILE A 325 -19.55 0.41 17.67
CA ILE A 325 -19.69 -0.66 16.68
C ILE A 325 -18.81 -0.38 15.49
N LEU A 326 -17.97 -1.33 15.08
CA LEU A 326 -17.30 -1.29 13.79
C LEU A 326 -18.08 -2.16 12.79
N PHE A 327 -18.38 -1.59 11.64
CA PHE A 327 -18.88 -2.28 10.48
C PHE A 327 -17.73 -2.44 9.50
N ASP A 328 -17.29 -3.67 9.32
CA ASP A 328 -16.06 -4.12 8.66
C ASP A 328 -14.75 -3.67 9.33
N LEU A 329 -13.63 -4.25 8.91
CA LEU A 329 -12.33 -4.06 9.53
C LEU A 329 -11.20 -3.77 8.52
N GLY A 330 -11.53 -3.17 7.36
CA GLY A 330 -10.53 -2.79 6.37
C GLY A 330 -9.65 -3.94 5.88
N ILE A 331 -8.56 -3.61 5.20
CA ILE A 331 -7.62 -4.57 4.59
C ILE A 331 -6.49 -5.00 5.54
N GLY A 332 -6.30 -4.27 6.64
CA GLY A 332 -5.21 -4.56 7.58
C GLY A 332 -3.87 -3.95 7.15
N ASN A 333 -2.82 -4.33 7.86
CA ASN A 333 -1.47 -3.84 7.57
C ASN A 333 -0.85 -4.62 6.39
N ILE A 334 -1.45 -4.48 5.23
CA ILE A 334 -1.05 -5.15 3.99
C ILE A 334 -0.56 -4.11 2.99
N HIS A 335 0.53 -4.46 2.30
CA HIS A 335 1.07 -3.73 1.17
C HIS A 335 1.23 -4.71 0.01
N TYR A 336 0.35 -4.60 -0.96
CA TYR A 336 0.28 -5.48 -2.10
C TYR A 336 0.44 -4.67 -3.38
N SER A 337 1.32 -5.09 -4.28
CA SER A 337 1.52 -4.41 -5.56
C SER A 337 1.76 -5.42 -6.66
N GLN A 338 0.90 -5.41 -7.67
CA GLN A 338 0.96 -6.25 -8.85
C GLN A 338 0.65 -5.43 -10.10
N PRO A 339 1.01 -5.90 -11.31
CA PRO A 339 0.67 -5.20 -12.54
C PRO A 339 -0.83 -4.92 -12.69
N GLU A 340 -1.66 -5.86 -12.24
CA GLU A 340 -3.12 -5.80 -12.35
C GLU A 340 -3.77 -4.94 -11.27
N GLY A 341 -3.16 -4.83 -10.10
CA GLY A 341 -3.74 -4.14 -8.97
C GLY A 341 -2.76 -3.83 -7.86
N TYR A 342 -3.18 -2.98 -6.95
CA TYR A 342 -2.43 -2.54 -5.78
C TYR A 342 -3.39 -2.39 -4.61
N GLY A 343 -2.97 -2.79 -3.43
CA GLY A 343 -3.68 -2.57 -2.17
C GLY A 343 -2.70 -2.09 -1.09
N ASP A 344 -3.04 -1.03 -0.41
CA ASP A 344 -2.26 -0.44 0.68
C ASP A 344 -3.18 -0.12 1.85
N GLY A 345 -2.88 -0.66 3.04
CA GLY A 345 -3.68 -0.49 4.24
C GLY A 345 -2.84 -0.26 5.49
N GLY A 346 -3.50 -0.28 6.63
CA GLY A 346 -2.83 -0.16 7.93
C GLY A 346 -3.17 1.10 8.71
N GLU A 347 -4.14 1.91 8.26
CA GLU A 347 -4.48 3.19 8.90
C GLU A 347 -5.66 3.09 9.90
N LEU A 348 -6.44 1.99 9.91
CA LEU A 348 -7.66 1.88 10.72
C LEU A 348 -7.43 2.16 12.21
N LEU A 349 -6.42 1.54 12.81
CA LEU A 349 -6.18 1.71 14.24
C LEU A 349 -5.71 3.12 14.60
N ASP A 350 -4.98 3.80 13.72
CA ASP A 350 -4.59 5.19 13.91
C ASP A 350 -5.78 6.14 13.70
N ASN A 351 -6.68 5.83 12.77
CA ASN A 351 -7.91 6.58 12.57
C ASN A 351 -8.93 6.35 13.71
N LEU A 352 -8.95 5.15 14.31
CA LEU A 352 -9.72 4.89 15.53
C LEU A 352 -9.23 5.78 16.69
N LYS A 353 -7.91 5.91 16.87
CA LYS A 353 -7.33 6.85 17.85
C LYS A 353 -7.69 8.31 17.57
N LYS A 354 -7.77 8.73 16.32
CA LYS A 354 -8.25 10.08 15.95
C LYS A 354 -9.71 10.29 16.32
N ALA A 355 -10.52 9.23 16.30
CA ALA A 355 -11.90 9.26 16.81
C ALA A 355 -11.96 9.34 18.34
N GLY A 356 -10.82 9.25 19.04
CA GLY A 356 -10.72 9.29 20.50
C GLY A 356 -10.92 7.94 21.19
N LEU A 357 -10.81 6.84 20.45
CA LEU A 357 -11.04 5.48 20.94
C LEU A 357 -9.80 4.61 20.82
N ASP A 358 -9.69 3.64 21.74
CA ASP A 358 -8.76 2.51 21.66
C ASP A 358 -9.51 1.25 21.22
N ARG A 359 -8.78 0.26 20.72
CA ARG A 359 -9.35 -1.04 20.30
C ARG A 359 -10.15 -1.77 21.40
N LYS A 360 -9.90 -1.45 22.68
CA LYS A 360 -10.63 -2.02 23.84
C LYS A 360 -11.99 -1.37 24.07
N ASP A 361 -12.22 -0.22 23.45
CA ASP A 361 -13.49 0.52 23.57
C ASP A 361 -14.57 -0.02 22.64
N ILE A 362 -14.18 -0.79 21.63
CA ILE A 362 -15.11 -1.39 20.66
C ILE A 362 -15.92 -2.49 21.33
N THR A 363 -17.25 -2.37 21.26
CA THR A 363 -18.21 -3.30 21.88
C THR A 363 -18.71 -4.35 20.90
N LYS A 364 -18.78 -4.02 19.61
CA LYS A 364 -19.24 -4.93 18.55
C LYS A 364 -18.44 -4.74 17.28
N VAL A 365 -18.21 -5.83 16.57
CA VAL A 365 -17.72 -5.88 15.20
C VAL A 365 -18.74 -6.64 14.37
N ILE A 366 -19.18 -6.04 13.28
CA ILE A 366 -20.13 -6.65 12.34
C ILE A 366 -19.41 -6.74 11.01
N PHE A 367 -19.22 -7.95 10.51
CA PHE A 367 -18.71 -8.18 9.17
C PHE A 367 -19.85 -8.20 8.18
N SER A 368 -19.73 -7.38 7.15
CA SER A 368 -20.66 -7.42 6.02
C SER A 368 -20.52 -8.73 5.25
N HIS A 369 -19.29 -9.10 4.96
CA HIS A 369 -18.86 -10.33 4.31
C HIS A 369 -17.36 -10.57 4.63
N PHE A 370 -16.71 -11.56 4.02
CA PHE A 370 -15.35 -11.98 4.42
C PHE A 370 -14.29 -11.79 3.35
N ASP A 371 -14.47 -10.87 2.42
CA ASP A 371 -13.40 -10.50 1.51
C ASP A 371 -12.22 -9.84 2.28
N PRO A 372 -11.00 -9.99 1.80
CA PRO A 372 -9.79 -9.60 2.54
C PRO A 372 -9.76 -8.15 3.02
N ASP A 373 -10.38 -7.24 2.30
CA ASP A 373 -10.45 -5.81 2.60
C ASP A 373 -11.59 -5.42 3.56
N HIS A 374 -12.32 -6.41 4.08
CA HIS A 374 -13.34 -6.25 5.13
C HIS A 374 -12.96 -6.92 6.45
N ILE A 375 -11.95 -7.80 6.45
CA ILE A 375 -11.58 -8.62 7.61
C ILE A 375 -10.14 -8.39 8.10
N GLY A 376 -9.39 -7.50 7.48
CA GLY A 376 -7.94 -7.38 7.62
C GLY A 376 -7.44 -7.13 9.06
N TRP A 377 -8.20 -6.40 9.87
CA TRP A 377 -7.87 -6.16 11.28
C TRP A 377 -8.58 -7.10 12.26
N THR A 378 -9.00 -8.29 11.85
CA THR A 378 -9.64 -9.25 12.77
C THR A 378 -8.71 -9.65 13.91
N SER A 379 -7.44 -9.91 13.63
CA SER A 379 -6.46 -10.29 14.64
C SER A 379 -5.09 -9.66 14.38
N ILE A 380 -4.34 -9.50 15.46
CA ILE A 380 -2.96 -8.98 15.44
C ILE A 380 -2.03 -9.92 16.21
N GLU A 381 -0.74 -9.79 15.97
CA GLU A 381 0.28 -10.45 16.79
C GLU A 381 0.66 -9.58 17.99
N GLU A 382 0.52 -10.16 19.21
CA GLU A 382 1.00 -9.58 20.45
C GLU A 382 1.86 -10.59 21.20
N ASN A 383 3.10 -10.23 21.54
CA ASN A 383 4.04 -11.09 22.29
C ASN A 383 4.20 -12.50 21.68
N GLY A 384 4.22 -12.58 20.35
CA GLY A 384 4.35 -13.84 19.60
C GLY A 384 3.10 -14.72 19.62
N LYS A 385 1.96 -14.17 19.98
CA LYS A 385 0.66 -14.83 19.92
C LYS A 385 -0.33 -14.01 19.10
N ARG A 386 -1.15 -14.70 18.32
CA ARG A 386 -2.25 -14.07 17.60
C ARG A 386 -3.44 -13.89 18.54
N VAL A 387 -3.94 -12.67 18.60
CA VAL A 387 -5.07 -12.26 19.44
C VAL A 387 -6.08 -11.45 18.64
N LEU A 388 -7.35 -11.47 19.04
CA LEU A 388 -8.36 -10.59 18.42
C LEU A 388 -7.98 -9.12 18.64
N THR A 389 -8.06 -8.33 17.58
CA THR A 389 -7.71 -6.91 17.62
C THR A 389 -8.60 -6.14 18.58
N PHE A 390 -9.88 -6.48 18.64
CA PHE A 390 -10.88 -5.85 19.51
C PHE A 390 -11.31 -6.82 20.61
N PRO A 391 -10.54 -6.93 21.71
CA PRO A 391 -10.68 -8.00 22.69
C PRO A 391 -11.98 -7.98 23.48
N ASN A 392 -12.66 -6.82 23.58
CA ASN A 392 -13.91 -6.64 24.31
C ASN A 392 -15.14 -6.71 23.39
N ALA A 393 -14.94 -6.81 22.08
CA ALA A 393 -16.04 -6.82 21.13
C ALA A 393 -16.72 -8.18 21.01
N GLU A 394 -18.02 -8.16 20.79
CA GLU A 394 -18.77 -9.28 20.25
C GLU A 394 -18.69 -9.24 18.71
N TYR A 395 -18.51 -10.38 18.07
CA TYR A 395 -18.32 -10.48 16.62
C TYR A 395 -19.55 -11.07 15.94
N TYR A 396 -19.98 -10.45 14.85
CA TYR A 396 -21.21 -10.78 14.15
C TYR A 396 -21.00 -10.91 12.65
N SER A 397 -21.73 -11.84 12.02
CA SER A 397 -21.88 -11.95 10.56
C SER A 397 -23.13 -12.77 10.22
N SER A 398 -23.36 -13.05 8.93
CA SER A 398 -24.37 -14.01 8.52
C SER A 398 -23.86 -15.44 8.62
N LYS A 399 -24.79 -16.38 8.86
CA LYS A 399 -24.43 -17.80 8.88
C LYS A 399 -24.05 -18.31 7.48
N SER A 400 -24.71 -17.81 6.44
CA SER A 400 -24.42 -18.19 5.05
C SER A 400 -23.01 -17.79 4.63
N GLU A 401 -22.51 -16.62 5.07
CA GLU A 401 -21.14 -16.18 4.82
C GLU A 401 -20.12 -17.08 5.51
N TRP A 402 -20.34 -17.35 6.80
CA TRP A 402 -19.47 -18.22 7.57
C TRP A 402 -19.36 -19.63 7.00
N ASP A 403 -20.50 -20.21 6.61
CA ASP A 403 -20.55 -21.56 6.04
C ASP A 403 -19.92 -21.60 4.63
N PHE A 404 -20.16 -20.60 3.79
CA PHE A 404 -19.59 -20.52 2.44
C PHE A 404 -18.06 -20.59 2.48
N TRP A 405 -17.44 -19.74 3.26
CA TRP A 405 -15.97 -19.68 3.35
C TRP A 405 -15.35 -20.88 4.10
N LYS A 406 -16.13 -21.59 4.90
CA LYS A 406 -15.69 -22.83 5.52
C LYS A 406 -15.37 -23.90 4.49
N ASP A 407 -16.14 -23.97 3.45
CA ASP A 407 -16.08 -25.05 2.46
C ASP A 407 -15.26 -24.64 1.21
N ASN A 408 -14.87 -23.36 1.10
CA ASN A 408 -14.17 -22.80 -0.06
C ASN A 408 -12.73 -22.33 0.28
N ILE A 409 -11.95 -23.19 0.93
CA ILE A 409 -10.59 -22.88 1.37
C ILE A 409 -9.57 -22.71 0.22
N ASP A 410 -9.88 -23.22 -0.96
CA ASP A 410 -9.05 -23.13 -2.17
C ASP A 410 -9.49 -21.99 -3.10
N HIS A 411 -10.45 -21.17 -2.69
CA HIS A 411 -10.91 -20.02 -3.49
C HIS A 411 -9.78 -18.99 -3.65
N PRO A 412 -9.65 -18.30 -4.81
CA PRO A 412 -8.61 -17.27 -5.02
C PRO A 412 -8.58 -16.15 -3.97
N LEU A 413 -9.74 -15.84 -3.39
CA LEU A 413 -9.92 -14.89 -2.28
C LEU A 413 -10.07 -15.59 -0.92
N ALA A 414 -9.61 -16.85 -0.80
CA ALA A 414 -9.78 -17.61 0.44
C ALA A 414 -9.25 -16.84 1.66
N ILE A 415 -10.06 -16.81 2.69
CA ILE A 415 -9.77 -16.11 3.94
C ILE A 415 -8.56 -16.71 4.67
N ASP A 416 -7.76 -15.86 5.31
CA ASP A 416 -6.66 -16.32 6.17
C ASP A 416 -7.19 -17.13 7.36
N GLN A 417 -6.98 -18.44 7.32
CA GLN A 417 -7.44 -19.35 8.38
C GLN A 417 -6.87 -18.95 9.74
N LYS A 418 -5.59 -18.58 9.82
CA LYS A 418 -4.90 -18.25 11.08
C LYS A 418 -5.21 -16.83 11.55
N GLY A 419 -5.32 -15.88 10.62
CA GLY A 419 -5.54 -14.47 10.94
C GLY A 419 -6.99 -14.13 11.19
N PHE A 420 -7.91 -14.85 10.56
CA PHE A 420 -9.34 -14.56 10.63
C PHE A 420 -10.14 -15.67 11.30
N ARG A 421 -10.13 -16.88 10.71
CA ARG A 421 -11.08 -17.93 11.09
C ARG A 421 -10.79 -18.53 12.48
N GLU A 422 -9.57 -19.01 12.73
CA GLU A 422 -9.20 -19.63 14.00
C GLU A 422 -9.44 -18.71 15.21
N PRO A 423 -9.11 -17.40 15.18
CA PRO A 423 -9.41 -16.50 16.29
C PRO A 423 -10.91 -16.31 16.58
N LEU A 424 -11.78 -16.47 15.56
CA LEU A 424 -13.23 -16.30 15.67
C LEU A 424 -14.00 -17.60 15.89
N GLU A 425 -13.36 -18.76 15.81
CA GLU A 425 -14.02 -20.06 16.01
C GLU A 425 -14.76 -20.09 17.33
N GLY A 426 -16.07 -20.37 17.28
CA GLY A 426 -16.96 -20.40 18.45
C GLY A 426 -17.28 -19.04 19.08
N LYS A 427 -16.79 -17.92 18.50
CA LYS A 427 -17.05 -16.56 19.05
C LYS A 427 -17.99 -15.73 18.17
N ILE A 428 -18.13 -16.08 16.90
CA ILE A 428 -18.97 -15.34 15.98
C ILE A 428 -20.44 -15.65 16.24
N LYS A 429 -21.27 -14.61 16.27
CA LYS A 429 -22.72 -14.67 16.41
C LYS A 429 -23.37 -14.41 15.05
N PHE A 430 -24.45 -15.14 14.77
CA PHE A 430 -25.11 -15.04 13.46
C PHE A 430 -26.36 -14.18 13.53
N LEU A 431 -26.38 -13.16 12.70
CA LEU A 431 -27.49 -12.22 12.53
C LEU A 431 -28.54 -12.78 11.56
N LYS A 432 -29.74 -12.21 11.64
CA LYS A 432 -30.86 -12.51 10.75
C LYS A 432 -31.30 -11.25 10.00
N ASP A 433 -31.88 -11.44 8.83
CA ASP A 433 -32.47 -10.33 8.09
C ASP A 433 -33.57 -9.65 8.91
N GLY A 434 -33.54 -8.30 8.96
CA GLY A 434 -34.44 -7.48 9.75
C GLY A 434 -34.14 -7.43 11.27
N GLU A 435 -33.08 -8.08 11.75
CA GLU A 435 -32.71 -8.05 13.17
C GLU A 435 -32.26 -6.64 13.59
N GLU A 436 -32.75 -6.18 14.74
CA GLU A 436 -32.34 -4.93 15.38
C GLU A 436 -31.15 -5.18 16.32
N ILE A 437 -29.97 -4.66 15.99
CA ILE A 437 -28.72 -4.90 16.74
C ILE A 437 -28.63 -4.02 17.99
N ILE A 438 -28.94 -2.75 17.81
CA ILE A 438 -29.14 -1.71 18.81
C ILE A 438 -30.35 -0.88 18.36
N PRO A 439 -30.96 -0.05 19.23
CA PRO A 439 -32.15 0.73 18.84
C PRO A 439 -31.98 1.40 17.47
N ASN A 440 -32.91 1.18 16.57
CA ASN A 440 -32.96 1.75 15.21
C ASN A 440 -31.83 1.36 14.24
N LEU A 441 -30.94 0.44 14.58
CA LEU A 441 -29.93 -0.12 13.67
C LEU A 441 -30.32 -1.56 13.28
N PHE A 442 -30.67 -1.75 12.02
CA PHE A 442 -31.24 -3.00 11.50
C PHE A 442 -30.29 -3.67 10.50
N VAL A 443 -30.33 -4.99 10.49
CA VAL A 443 -29.66 -5.83 9.50
C VAL A 443 -30.50 -5.94 8.24
N LYS A 444 -29.85 -5.84 7.09
CA LYS A 444 -30.45 -6.10 5.79
C LYS A 444 -29.58 -7.04 4.97
N PHE A 445 -30.13 -8.20 4.57
CA PHE A 445 -29.43 -9.13 3.70
C PHE A 445 -29.64 -8.77 2.24
N GLU A 446 -28.52 -8.62 1.51
CA GLU A 446 -28.51 -8.29 0.08
C GLU A 446 -27.49 -9.16 -0.65
N PHE A 447 -27.94 -10.28 -1.15
CA PHE A 447 -27.08 -11.31 -1.74
C PHE A 447 -26.71 -11.02 -3.20
N GLY A 448 -25.55 -11.51 -3.62
CA GLY A 448 -25.07 -11.41 -5.01
C GLY A 448 -23.58 -11.33 -5.10
N HIS A 449 -22.97 -10.36 -4.41
CA HIS A 449 -21.54 -10.26 -4.26
C HIS A 449 -21.00 -11.50 -3.52
N THR A 450 -21.46 -11.73 -2.30
CA THR A 450 -21.27 -13.01 -1.61
C THR A 450 -22.62 -13.65 -1.24
N PRO A 451 -22.64 -14.95 -0.87
CA PRO A 451 -23.86 -15.63 -0.46
C PRO A 451 -24.45 -15.14 0.86
N GLY A 452 -23.71 -14.37 1.63
CA GLY A 452 -24.10 -13.94 2.95
C GLY A 452 -23.97 -12.45 3.23
N LEU A 453 -23.86 -11.61 2.19
CA LEU A 453 -23.66 -10.17 2.32
C LEU A 453 -24.70 -9.50 3.22
N ILE A 454 -24.21 -8.72 4.18
CA ILE A 454 -24.99 -7.90 5.11
C ILE A 454 -24.79 -6.43 4.78
N ASN A 455 -25.88 -5.69 4.74
CA ASN A 455 -25.93 -4.23 4.86
C ASN A 455 -26.53 -3.83 6.20
N LEU A 456 -26.34 -2.59 6.65
CA LEU A 456 -27.01 -2.07 7.84
C LEU A 456 -27.87 -0.86 7.48
N ILE A 457 -28.99 -0.68 8.22
CA ILE A 457 -29.89 0.46 8.06
C ILE A 457 -30.07 1.13 9.42
N LEU A 458 -29.64 2.38 9.54
CA LEU A 458 -29.86 3.21 10.72
C LEU A 458 -30.99 4.21 10.46
N ASN A 459 -32.00 4.24 11.33
CA ASN A 459 -33.09 5.22 11.31
C ASN A 459 -32.96 6.15 12.51
N ALA A 460 -32.58 7.40 12.30
CA ALA A 460 -32.43 8.36 13.39
C ALA A 460 -32.64 9.81 12.90
N ASP A 461 -33.20 10.65 13.76
CA ASP A 461 -33.39 12.08 13.49
C ASP A 461 -34.14 12.39 12.19
N GLY A 462 -35.16 11.60 11.86
CA GLY A 462 -35.95 11.74 10.64
C GLY A 462 -35.19 11.44 9.36
N LYS A 463 -33.99 10.87 9.47
CA LYS A 463 -33.15 10.41 8.38
C LYS A 463 -32.96 8.90 8.43
N ARG A 464 -32.57 8.34 7.31
CA ARG A 464 -32.17 6.95 7.18
C ARG A 464 -30.77 6.88 6.59
N MET A 465 -29.90 6.03 7.13
CA MET A 465 -28.58 5.76 6.56
C MET A 465 -28.45 4.29 6.22
N TRP A 466 -28.08 4.01 4.97
CA TRP A 466 -27.71 2.69 4.50
C TRP A 466 -26.20 2.53 4.46
N PHE A 467 -25.66 1.65 5.25
CA PHE A 467 -24.31 1.18 5.15
C PHE A 467 -24.27 0.08 4.11
N MET A 468 -23.95 0.47 2.89
CA MET A 468 -23.83 -0.44 1.77
C MET A 468 -22.39 -0.96 1.76
N SER A 469 -22.28 -2.25 1.86
CA SER A 469 -21.02 -2.91 1.57
C SER A 469 -20.91 -3.14 0.05
N ASP A 470 -20.38 -4.24 -0.37
CA ASP A 470 -20.04 -4.60 -1.75
C ASP A 470 -21.25 -4.91 -2.65
N MET A 471 -22.45 -4.51 -2.23
CA MET A 471 -23.56 -4.39 -3.17
C MET A 471 -23.24 -3.42 -4.30
N VAL A 472 -22.40 -2.40 -4.01
CA VAL A 472 -21.90 -1.40 -4.94
C VAL A 472 -20.45 -1.07 -4.58
N HIS A 473 -19.51 -1.21 -5.52
CA HIS A 473 -18.08 -0.90 -5.33
C HIS A 473 -17.69 0.52 -5.79
N SER A 474 -18.52 1.13 -6.61
CA SER A 474 -18.33 2.50 -7.09
C SER A 474 -19.68 3.14 -7.33
N ASP A 475 -19.77 4.45 -7.07
CA ASP A 475 -20.95 5.25 -7.40
C ASP A 475 -21.29 5.22 -8.90
N LEU A 476 -20.34 4.85 -9.77
CA LEU A 476 -20.60 4.56 -11.21
C LEU A 476 -21.63 3.45 -11.44
N GLN A 477 -21.77 2.50 -10.51
CA GLN A 477 -22.73 1.40 -10.66
C GLN A 477 -24.19 1.83 -10.44
N PHE A 478 -24.43 3.03 -9.92
CA PHE A 478 -25.78 3.61 -9.91
C PHE A 478 -26.26 4.02 -11.31
N GLU A 479 -25.34 4.52 -12.14
CA GLU A 479 -25.62 4.87 -13.53
C GLU A 479 -25.47 3.64 -14.46
N ASN A 480 -24.64 2.67 -14.07
CA ASN A 480 -24.32 1.47 -14.84
C ASN A 480 -24.54 0.21 -13.98
N PRO A 481 -25.78 -0.12 -13.61
CA PRO A 481 -26.08 -1.21 -12.68
C PRO A 481 -25.70 -2.60 -13.21
N GLU A 482 -25.46 -2.74 -14.51
CA GLU A 482 -24.99 -3.97 -15.16
C GLU A 482 -23.48 -4.20 -15.00
N TRP A 483 -22.70 -3.18 -14.59
CA TRP A 483 -21.28 -3.38 -14.34
C TRP A 483 -21.10 -4.18 -13.07
N CYS A 484 -20.57 -5.41 -13.21
CA CYS A 484 -20.26 -6.27 -12.10
C CYS A 484 -18.81 -6.12 -11.67
N PHE A 485 -18.56 -6.17 -10.38
CA PHE A 485 -17.19 -6.20 -9.91
C PHE A 485 -16.64 -7.63 -10.02
N PHE A 486 -15.36 -7.80 -10.33
CA PHE A 486 -14.77 -9.11 -10.64
C PHE A 486 -14.85 -10.12 -9.49
N THR A 487 -15.13 -9.65 -8.26
CA THR A 487 -15.35 -10.48 -7.08
C THR A 487 -16.82 -10.84 -6.86
N ASP A 488 -17.77 -10.32 -7.66
CA ASP A 488 -19.19 -10.68 -7.56
C ASP A 488 -19.37 -12.20 -7.80
N ASN A 489 -19.67 -12.94 -6.76
CA ASN A 489 -19.81 -14.41 -6.81
C ASN A 489 -20.95 -14.85 -7.74
N ASN A 490 -22.01 -14.05 -7.85
CA ASN A 490 -23.12 -14.26 -8.77
C ASN A 490 -23.56 -12.92 -9.39
N GLU A 491 -23.02 -12.61 -10.56
CA GLU A 491 -23.22 -11.35 -11.27
C GLU A 491 -24.72 -11.06 -11.55
N GLU A 492 -25.48 -12.06 -12.03
CA GLU A 492 -26.90 -11.88 -12.33
C GLU A 492 -27.68 -11.48 -11.07
N ARG A 493 -27.39 -12.12 -9.95
CA ARG A 493 -28.03 -11.83 -8.67
C ARG A 493 -27.57 -10.47 -8.13
N ALA A 494 -26.28 -10.12 -8.24
CA ALA A 494 -25.74 -8.83 -7.83
C ALA A 494 -26.40 -7.67 -8.58
N ILE A 495 -26.55 -7.78 -9.91
CA ILE A 495 -27.28 -6.83 -10.75
C ILE A 495 -28.73 -6.67 -10.29
N LYS A 496 -29.42 -7.80 -10.08
CA LYS A 496 -30.83 -7.79 -9.66
C LYS A 496 -31.00 -7.16 -8.28
N THR A 497 -30.17 -7.53 -7.32
CA THR A 497 -30.19 -6.97 -5.96
C THR A 497 -29.98 -5.45 -6.00
N ARG A 498 -28.98 -5.00 -6.73
CA ARG A 498 -28.63 -3.60 -6.93
C ARG A 498 -29.77 -2.78 -7.49
N LYS A 499 -30.34 -3.23 -8.61
CA LYS A 499 -31.49 -2.57 -9.26
C LYS A 499 -32.72 -2.51 -8.36
N ASN A 500 -33.00 -3.55 -7.60
CA ASN A 500 -34.13 -3.57 -6.67
C ASN A 500 -34.00 -2.60 -5.52
N ALA A 501 -32.77 -2.31 -5.07
CA ALA A 501 -32.50 -1.42 -3.95
C ALA A 501 -32.57 0.07 -4.33
N PHE A 502 -32.33 0.44 -5.59
CA PHE A 502 -32.14 1.84 -5.99
C PHE A 502 -33.36 2.73 -5.73
N ASP A 503 -34.58 2.24 -5.92
CA ASP A 503 -35.79 3.00 -5.61
C ASP A 503 -35.93 3.29 -4.10
N ASP A 504 -35.53 2.34 -3.25
CA ASP A 504 -35.53 2.52 -1.81
C ASP A 504 -34.37 3.45 -1.35
N LEU A 505 -33.19 3.30 -1.95
CA LEU A 505 -32.03 4.17 -1.67
C LEU A 505 -32.24 5.62 -2.12
N SER A 506 -33.08 5.85 -3.14
CA SER A 506 -33.39 7.20 -3.63
C SER A 506 -34.51 7.90 -2.88
N GLN A 507 -35.05 7.31 -1.80
CA GLN A 507 -36.05 7.96 -0.97
C GLN A 507 -35.52 9.20 -0.26
N PRO A 508 -36.33 10.25 -0.05
CA PRO A 508 -35.91 11.46 0.65
C PRO A 508 -35.27 11.16 2.02
N ASN A 509 -34.27 11.94 2.37
CA ASN A 509 -33.52 11.82 3.64
C ASN A 509 -32.78 10.49 3.83
N THR A 510 -32.54 9.74 2.74
CA THR A 510 -31.73 8.53 2.77
C THR A 510 -30.27 8.87 2.43
N ILE A 511 -29.38 8.66 3.37
CA ILE A 511 -27.92 8.79 3.22
C ILE A 511 -27.36 7.41 2.87
N ILE A 512 -26.52 7.36 1.87
CA ILE A 512 -25.73 6.17 1.52
C ILE A 512 -24.35 6.32 2.17
N ALA A 513 -23.88 5.30 2.84
CA ALA A 513 -22.55 5.15 3.38
C ALA A 513 -21.90 3.92 2.75
N ASN A 514 -20.76 4.10 2.07
CA ASN A 514 -20.05 3.00 1.39
C ASN A 514 -18.53 3.13 1.60
N SER A 515 -17.88 2.01 1.92
CA SER A 515 -16.45 1.95 2.26
C SER A 515 -15.52 2.11 1.04
N HIS A 516 -16.05 1.89 -0.18
CA HIS A 516 -15.27 1.88 -1.42
C HIS A 516 -15.39 3.16 -2.25
N PHE A 517 -16.33 4.04 -1.92
CA PHE A 517 -16.47 5.29 -2.67
C PHE A 517 -15.25 6.18 -2.51
N ILE A 518 -14.91 6.87 -3.58
CA ILE A 518 -13.79 7.81 -3.63
C ILE A 518 -14.24 9.21 -3.24
N GLU A 519 -13.31 10.03 -2.74
CA GLU A 519 -13.48 11.44 -2.32
C GLU A 519 -14.43 11.61 -1.12
N GLU A 520 -15.58 10.94 -1.07
CA GLU A 520 -16.57 11.02 0.00
C GLU A 520 -17.22 9.65 0.24
N ALA A 521 -17.19 9.15 1.48
CA ALA A 521 -17.79 7.87 1.85
C ALA A 521 -19.33 7.96 2.00
N PHE A 522 -19.89 9.17 1.99
CA PHE A 522 -21.32 9.43 2.17
C PHE A 522 -21.91 10.20 0.99
N GLY A 523 -23.20 9.99 0.72
CA GLY A 523 -23.93 10.72 -0.31
C GLY A 523 -25.41 10.39 -0.36
N TYR A 524 -26.04 10.85 -1.41
CA TYR A 524 -27.47 10.66 -1.69
C TYR A 524 -27.65 10.09 -3.08
N LEU A 525 -28.63 9.21 -3.26
CA LEU A 525 -29.03 8.75 -4.57
C LEU A 525 -30.27 9.52 -5.03
N LYS A 526 -30.16 10.21 -6.15
CA LYS A 526 -31.29 10.91 -6.78
C LYS A 526 -31.84 10.11 -7.96
N LYS A 527 -33.14 9.98 -8.02
CA LYS A 527 -33.83 9.42 -9.18
C LYS A 527 -34.09 10.55 -10.20
N GLU A 528 -33.45 10.48 -11.36
CA GLU A 528 -33.59 11.47 -12.45
C GLU A 528 -34.67 11.10 -13.48
N GLY A 529 -35.18 9.85 -13.43
CA GLY A 529 -36.19 9.31 -14.33
C GLY A 529 -36.43 7.83 -14.11
N GLU A 530 -37.22 7.19 -14.96
CA GLU A 530 -37.44 5.76 -14.88
C GLU A 530 -36.14 4.99 -15.11
N GLY A 531 -35.67 4.25 -14.08
CA GLY A 531 -34.46 3.46 -14.11
C GLY A 531 -33.15 4.29 -14.20
N LYS A 532 -33.21 5.61 -13.99
CA LYS A 532 -32.03 6.50 -14.02
C LYS A 532 -31.77 7.10 -12.65
N TYR A 533 -30.57 6.90 -12.15
CA TYR A 533 -30.15 7.34 -10.83
C TYR A 533 -28.81 8.05 -10.94
N LYS A 534 -28.58 9.05 -10.06
CA LYS A 534 -27.34 9.78 -9.94
C LYS A 534 -26.94 9.92 -8.49
N PHE A 535 -25.68 9.60 -8.20
CA PHE A 535 -25.11 9.78 -6.88
C PHE A 535 -24.62 11.22 -6.69
N GLU A 536 -25.01 11.83 -5.59
CA GLU A 536 -24.51 13.13 -5.14
C GLU A 536 -23.77 12.98 -3.84
N ARG A 537 -22.49 13.40 -3.82
CA ARG A 537 -21.65 13.33 -2.64
C ARG A 537 -22.17 14.22 -1.52
N TYR A 538 -21.99 13.77 -0.30
CA TYR A 538 -22.42 14.52 0.88
C TYR A 538 -21.55 15.78 1.04
N THR A 539 -22.16 16.96 0.91
CA THR A 539 -21.51 18.25 1.20
C THR A 539 -22.03 18.77 2.53
N LYS A 540 -21.12 19.09 3.46
CA LYS A 540 -21.45 19.70 4.75
C LYS A 540 -22.09 21.06 4.60
#